data_cc0cae47d42f5a97e34d7a35fd488bd1
#
_entry.id   cc0cae47d42f5a97e34d7a35fd488bd1
#
_cell.length_a   1.000
_cell.length_b   1.000
_cell.length_c   1.000
_cell.angle_alpha   90.00
_cell.angle_beta   90.00
_cell.angle_gamma   90.00
#
_symmetry.space_group_name_H-M   'P 1'
#
loop_
_entity.id
_entity.type
_entity.pdbx_description
1 polymer ?
#
loop_
_entity_poly.entity_id
_entity_poly.type
_entity_poly.pdbx_seq_one_letter_code
_entity_poly.pdbx_strand_id
1 'polypeptide(L)'
;LPFCHQKSMQRSEITDVLFDPDFCDFNLWVTRRAQTVDGKPVKSESRWRVIHDLGGKGEEDITAKLLQTGWTIPQLRHVLNREGKASIEEGYKEGKQQLPSEWFDDGYLNIAVQQYFIWQQRFPAGKEIVIHHSYTPSKSTGVPDSLDSLLGDELGDQCLTAATRKALKQLDAGIKYKNEDGSANIGWGYLGYILKTGANWKEGVIGDFTLRIHKKDETEVVVPCFNYPLKQIDPLTLEFKQKNFKPDENLDIHFYYDSSL
;
A
#
# COMPACT_ATOMS: atom_id res chain seq x y z
N LEU A 1 10.02 17.48 -9.81
CA LEU A 1 8.95 17.08 -8.88
C LEU A 1 9.56 16.03 -7.95
N PRO A 2 9.47 16.18 -6.62
CA PRO A 2 10.03 15.23 -5.69
C PRO A 2 9.29 13.91 -5.82
N PHE A 3 10.01 12.85 -6.10
CA PHE A 3 9.50 11.49 -6.06
C PHE A 3 9.25 11.13 -4.60
N CYS A 4 7.98 10.98 -4.23
CA CYS A 4 7.66 10.28 -3.00
C CYS A 4 7.98 8.80 -3.20
N HIS A 5 9.22 8.42 -3.02
CA HIS A 5 9.57 7.01 -2.89
C HIS A 5 9.04 6.50 -1.56
N GLN A 6 7.82 6.02 -1.59
CA GLN A 6 7.31 5.21 -0.51
C GLN A 6 7.42 3.75 -0.94
N LYS A 7 8.41 3.06 -0.43
CA LYS A 7 8.31 1.62 -0.30
C LYS A 7 7.17 1.37 0.68
N SER A 8 6.01 0.98 0.17
CA SER A 8 4.95 0.45 0.99
C SER A 8 5.42 -0.88 1.54
N MET A 9 5.96 -0.88 2.75
CA MET A 9 6.28 -2.12 3.42
C MET A 9 5.03 -2.71 4.01
N GLN A 10 4.63 -3.80 3.39
CA GLN A 10 3.55 -4.63 3.85
C GLN A 10 4.08 -5.65 4.82
N ARG A 11 3.68 -5.54 6.04
CA ARG A 11 3.63 -6.66 6.96
C ARG A 11 2.24 -6.73 7.61
N SER A 12 1.81 -7.96 7.78
CA SER A 12 0.53 -8.52 8.18
C SER A 12 -0.18 -7.98 9.42
N GLU A 13 0.11 -6.79 9.83
CA GLU A 13 -0.62 -6.11 10.89
C GLU A 13 -1.08 -4.81 10.28
N ILE A 14 -2.37 -4.66 10.18
CA ILE A 14 -3.12 -3.60 9.52
C ILE A 14 -2.39 -2.26 9.57
N THR A 15 -1.79 -1.88 8.47
CA THR A 15 -1.15 -0.57 8.32
C THR A 15 -2.00 0.23 7.36
N ASP A 16 -2.75 1.18 7.90
CA ASP A 16 -3.58 2.07 7.12
C ASP A 16 -2.82 3.38 6.89
N VAL A 17 -2.48 3.67 5.66
CA VAL A 17 -1.94 4.97 5.25
C VAL A 17 -2.84 5.55 4.18
N LEU A 18 -3.42 6.72 4.45
CA LEU A 18 -4.16 7.49 3.47
C LEU A 18 -3.20 8.39 2.70
N PHE A 19 -3.25 8.31 1.38
CA PHE A 19 -2.63 9.29 0.49
C PHE A 19 -3.67 10.31 0.04
N ASP A 20 -3.32 11.58 0.19
CA ASP A 20 -3.91 12.62 -0.63
C ASP A 20 -3.11 12.67 -1.93
N PRO A 21 -3.73 12.46 -3.10
CA PRO A 21 -3.03 12.51 -4.38
C PRO A 21 -2.39 13.87 -4.68
N ASP A 22 -2.86 14.95 -4.04
CA ASP A 22 -2.36 16.31 -4.28
C ASP A 22 -1.24 16.73 -3.32
N PHE A 23 -1.03 16.00 -2.23
CA PHE A 23 0.04 16.26 -1.27
C PHE A 23 0.52 14.96 -0.62
N CYS A 24 1.84 14.77 -0.58
CA CYS A 24 2.47 13.82 0.33
C CYS A 24 2.28 14.31 1.79
N ASP A 25 1.03 14.50 2.22
CA ASP A 25 0.72 14.93 3.57
C ASP A 25 0.54 13.71 4.48
N PHE A 26 1.61 13.33 5.13
CA PHE A 26 1.60 12.28 6.14
C PHE A 26 0.75 12.61 7.39
N ASN A 27 0.10 13.74 7.46
CA ASN A 27 -0.85 14.04 8.52
C ASN A 27 -2.16 13.26 8.39
N LEU A 28 -2.38 12.61 7.23
CA LEU A 28 -3.59 11.83 6.94
C LEU A 28 -3.47 10.34 7.29
N TRP A 29 -2.59 10.00 8.21
CA TRP A 29 -2.49 8.63 8.69
C TRP A 29 -3.80 8.20 9.35
N VAL A 30 -4.50 7.30 8.66
CA VAL A 30 -5.68 6.58 9.15
C VAL A 30 -6.80 7.43 9.73
N THR A 31 -7.47 8.19 8.89
CA THR A 31 -8.67 8.91 9.30
C THR A 31 -9.97 8.11 9.19
N ARG A 32 -9.97 6.99 8.42
CA ARG A 32 -11.17 6.21 8.12
C ARG A 32 -10.96 4.73 8.40
N ARG A 33 -10.87 4.39 9.68
CA ARG A 33 -10.85 3.00 10.11
C ARG A 33 -12.05 2.70 10.97
N ALA A 34 -12.75 1.62 10.65
CA ALA A 34 -13.78 1.06 11.50
C ALA A 34 -13.52 -0.43 11.73
N GLN A 35 -13.70 -0.87 12.94
CA GLN A 35 -13.59 -2.27 13.31
C GLN A 35 -14.73 -2.65 14.23
N THR A 36 -15.36 -3.77 13.93
CA THR A 36 -16.39 -4.33 14.80
C THR A 36 -16.12 -5.81 15.08
N VAL A 37 -16.57 -6.27 16.23
CA VAL A 37 -16.65 -7.70 16.58
C VAL A 37 -18.10 -7.99 16.91
N ASP A 38 -18.72 -8.93 16.21
CA ASP A 38 -20.15 -9.27 16.30
C ASP A 38 -21.03 -8.00 16.20
N GLY A 39 -20.68 -7.10 15.25
CA GLY A 39 -21.39 -5.84 15.02
C GLY A 39 -21.11 -4.73 16.04
N LYS A 40 -20.35 -4.98 17.10
CA LYS A 40 -20.02 -3.99 18.13
C LYS A 40 -18.68 -3.33 17.84
N PRO A 41 -18.58 -1.98 17.88
CA PRO A 41 -17.32 -1.28 17.71
C PRO A 41 -16.26 -1.73 18.72
N VAL A 42 -15.03 -1.90 18.26
CA VAL A 42 -13.89 -2.26 19.10
C VAL A 42 -12.87 -1.13 19.09
N LYS A 43 -12.42 -0.74 20.27
CA LYS A 43 -11.34 0.24 20.44
C LYS A 43 -10.01 -0.47 20.26
N SER A 44 -9.15 0.07 19.40
CA SER A 44 -7.76 -0.37 19.23
C SER A 44 -6.80 0.67 19.82
N GLU A 45 -5.65 0.19 20.24
CA GLU A 45 -4.49 1.01 20.61
C GLU A 45 -3.62 1.22 19.36
N SER A 46 -3.15 2.45 19.17
CA SER A 46 -2.20 2.76 18.09
C SER A 46 -0.77 2.70 18.63
N ARG A 47 0.10 1.97 17.96
CA ARG A 47 1.54 1.92 18.22
C ARG A 47 2.32 2.22 16.96
N TRP A 48 3.53 2.72 17.14
CA TRP A 48 4.39 3.17 16.07
C TRP A 48 5.74 2.47 16.12
N ARG A 49 6.29 2.16 14.96
CA ARG A 49 7.67 1.70 14.78
C ARG A 49 8.35 2.50 13.68
N VAL A 50 9.66 2.61 13.80
CA VAL A 50 10.52 3.15 12.75
C VAL A 50 11.42 2.03 12.26
N ILE A 51 11.38 1.81 10.95
CA ILE A 51 12.07 0.71 10.28
C ILE A 51 13.11 1.31 9.35
N HIS A 52 14.33 0.78 9.42
CA HIS A 52 15.37 1.01 8.44
C HIS A 52 15.40 -0.14 7.44
N ASP A 53 15.33 0.20 6.15
CA ASP A 53 15.44 -0.79 5.07
C ASP A 53 16.92 -1.10 4.80
N LEU A 54 17.30 -2.34 5.03
CA LEU A 54 18.66 -2.84 4.77
C LEU A 54 18.81 -3.38 3.33
N GLY A 55 17.86 -3.08 2.46
CA GLY A 55 17.78 -3.63 1.10
C GLY A 55 17.55 -5.14 1.12
N GLY A 56 18.25 -5.89 0.29
CA GLY A 56 18.14 -7.35 0.22
C GLY A 56 18.46 -8.10 1.52
N LYS A 57 18.95 -7.42 2.56
CA LYS A 57 19.23 -7.99 3.89
C LYS A 57 18.03 -7.91 4.86
N GLY A 58 16.91 -7.31 4.44
CA GLY A 58 15.70 -7.16 5.22
C GLY A 58 15.57 -5.80 5.91
N GLU A 59 14.90 -5.79 7.06
CA GLU A 59 14.52 -4.58 7.79
C GLU A 59 14.98 -4.63 9.24
N GLU A 60 15.38 -3.49 9.79
CA GLU A 60 15.73 -3.33 11.20
C GLU A 60 14.73 -2.38 11.87
N ASP A 61 14.18 -2.79 13.02
CA ASP A 61 13.42 -1.88 13.90
C ASP A 61 14.39 -0.98 14.67
N ILE A 62 14.44 0.27 14.28
CA ILE A 62 15.32 1.29 14.86
C ILE A 62 14.59 2.25 15.81
N THR A 63 13.37 1.95 16.20
CA THR A 63 12.54 2.85 17.04
C THR A 63 13.25 3.27 18.32
N ALA A 64 13.82 2.31 19.05
CA ALA A 64 14.55 2.62 20.29
C ALA A 64 15.82 3.43 20.05
N LYS A 65 16.57 3.14 18.98
CA LYS A 65 17.76 3.88 18.59
C LYS A 65 17.41 5.33 18.21
N LEU A 66 16.32 5.52 17.44
CA LEU A 66 15.84 6.85 17.09
C LEU A 66 15.52 7.69 18.34
N LEU A 67 14.74 7.14 19.26
CA LEU A 67 14.35 7.86 20.47
C LEU A 67 15.55 8.28 21.35
N GLN A 68 16.64 7.50 21.32
CA GLN A 68 17.89 7.84 22.02
C GLN A 68 18.59 9.06 21.41
N THR A 69 18.38 9.36 20.13
CA THR A 69 18.93 10.57 19.48
C THR A 69 18.19 11.85 19.86
N GLY A 70 17.14 11.77 20.66
CA GLY A 70 16.28 12.91 21.00
C GLY A 70 15.23 13.25 19.97
N TRP A 71 15.17 12.53 18.85
CA TRP A 71 14.12 12.65 17.86
C TRP A 71 12.86 11.93 18.31
N THR A 72 11.71 12.51 18.01
CA THR A 72 10.39 11.88 18.22
C THR A 72 9.81 11.42 16.88
N ILE A 73 8.93 10.43 16.91
CA ILE A 73 8.23 9.94 15.71
C ILE A 73 7.45 11.06 14.98
N PRO A 74 6.70 11.97 15.67
CA PRO A 74 6.07 13.11 15.00
C PRO A 74 7.04 14.03 14.28
N GLN A 75 8.21 14.31 14.87
CA GLN A 75 9.24 15.14 14.22
C GLN A 75 9.82 14.44 13.01
N LEU A 76 10.13 13.15 13.12
CA LEU A 76 10.61 12.36 12.00
C LEU A 76 9.60 12.32 10.85
N ARG A 77 8.31 12.17 11.16
CA ARG A 77 7.23 12.26 10.17
C ARG A 77 7.23 13.60 9.45
N HIS A 78 7.41 14.69 10.19
CA HIS A 78 7.49 16.02 9.59
C HIS A 78 8.69 16.15 8.63
N VAL A 79 9.83 15.56 8.98
CA VAL A 79 11.03 15.52 8.12
C VAL A 79 10.78 14.70 6.86
N LEU A 80 10.14 13.55 6.98
CA LEU A 80 9.84 12.68 5.83
C LEU A 80 8.82 13.30 4.87
N ASN A 81 8.01 14.22 5.35
CA ASN A 81 7.00 14.91 4.54
C ASN A 81 7.52 16.12 3.76
N ARG A 82 8.54 16.73 4.26
CA ARG A 82 9.18 17.86 3.60
C ARG A 82 10.53 17.38 3.13
N GLU A 83 10.92 17.75 1.94
CA GLU A 83 12.24 17.46 1.37
C GLU A 83 13.35 17.56 2.42
N GLY A 84 13.58 16.48 3.06
CA GLY A 84 14.20 16.10 4.30
C GLY A 84 15.39 16.90 4.81
N LYS A 85 16.22 17.48 3.94
CA LYS A 85 17.52 18.04 4.38
C LYS A 85 17.36 19.27 5.27
N ALA A 86 16.51 20.21 4.90
CA ALA A 86 16.31 21.44 5.68
C ALA A 86 15.70 21.15 7.07
N SER A 87 14.76 20.22 7.15
CA SER A 87 14.11 19.87 8.41
C SER A 87 15.00 19.05 9.35
N ILE A 88 15.91 18.24 8.80
CA ILE A 88 16.95 17.56 9.58
C ILE A 88 17.94 18.58 10.16
N GLU A 89 18.38 19.53 9.36
CA GLU A 89 19.28 20.59 9.81
C GLU A 89 18.65 21.49 10.90
N GLU A 90 17.35 21.77 10.81
CA GLU A 90 16.61 22.44 11.89
C GLU A 90 16.61 21.62 13.17
N GLY A 91 16.35 20.32 13.11
CA GLY A 91 16.42 19.42 14.27
C GLY A 91 17.79 19.43 14.94
N TYR A 92 18.87 19.47 14.15
CA TYR A 92 20.21 19.59 14.70
C TYR A 92 20.47 20.93 15.38
N LYS A 93 19.96 22.03 14.83
CA LYS A 93 20.00 23.36 15.48
C LYS A 93 19.22 23.40 16.79
N GLU A 94 18.17 22.59 16.94
CA GLU A 94 17.43 22.40 18.17
C GLU A 94 18.16 21.51 19.19
N GLY A 95 19.39 21.11 18.94
CA GLY A 95 20.22 20.32 19.85
C GLY A 95 19.96 18.83 19.85
N LYS A 96 19.29 18.30 18.82
CA LYS A 96 19.13 16.86 18.65
C LYS A 96 20.44 16.23 18.14
N GLN A 97 20.65 14.99 18.50
CA GLN A 97 21.80 14.24 18.00
C GLN A 97 21.65 14.00 16.48
N GLN A 98 22.78 13.92 15.81
CA GLN A 98 22.80 13.52 14.41
C GLN A 98 22.24 12.12 14.24
N LEU A 99 21.43 11.95 13.20
CA LEU A 99 20.98 10.62 12.79
C LEU A 99 22.17 9.83 12.22
N PRO A 100 22.26 8.52 12.50
CA PRO A 100 23.31 7.67 11.97
C PRO A 100 23.39 7.75 10.44
N SER A 101 24.60 7.84 9.91
CA SER A 101 24.84 7.97 8.45
C SER A 101 24.33 6.76 7.67
N GLU A 102 24.36 5.58 8.30
CA GLU A 102 23.85 4.33 7.72
C GLU A 102 22.34 4.32 7.47
N TRP A 103 21.59 5.27 8.04
CA TRP A 103 20.16 5.43 7.78
C TRP A 103 19.87 6.26 6.52
N PHE A 104 20.90 6.73 5.84
CA PHE A 104 20.78 7.50 4.62
C PHE A 104 21.23 6.67 3.41
N ASP A 105 20.53 6.85 2.31
CA ASP A 105 20.88 6.36 1.00
C ASP A 105 20.85 7.55 0.03
N ASP A 106 21.96 7.81 -0.64
CA ASP A 106 22.14 8.96 -1.55
C ASP A 106 21.73 10.32 -0.92
N GLY A 107 21.93 10.48 0.40
CA GLY A 107 21.56 11.68 1.15
C GLY A 107 20.10 11.77 1.58
N TYR A 108 19.29 10.76 1.29
CA TYR A 108 17.89 10.63 1.73
C TYR A 108 17.77 9.63 2.87
N LEU A 109 16.87 9.89 3.81
CA LEU A 109 16.56 8.95 4.88
C LEU A 109 15.90 7.69 4.31
N ASN A 110 16.57 6.54 4.45
CA ASN A 110 16.07 5.23 4.03
C ASN A 110 15.35 4.53 5.20
N ILE A 111 14.34 5.18 5.72
CA ILE A 111 13.54 4.70 6.85
C ILE A 111 12.06 4.82 6.56
N ALA A 112 11.26 3.97 7.18
CA ALA A 112 9.81 4.02 7.12
C ALA A 112 9.22 4.12 8.53
N VAL A 113 8.14 4.87 8.69
CA VAL A 113 7.37 4.92 9.93
C VAL A 113 6.15 4.04 9.75
N GLN A 114 5.98 3.04 10.59
CA GLN A 114 4.87 2.10 10.58
C GLN A 114 3.93 2.36 11.75
N GLN A 115 2.63 2.37 11.50
CA GLN A 115 1.59 2.45 12.52
C GLN A 115 0.88 1.11 12.66
N TYR A 116 0.75 0.63 13.89
CA TYR A 116 0.05 -0.61 14.21
C TYR A 116 -1.21 -0.28 15.03
N PHE A 117 -2.29 -0.97 14.72
CA PHE A 117 -3.51 -0.95 15.51
C PHE A 117 -3.69 -2.31 16.19
N ILE A 118 -3.65 -2.31 17.50
CA ILE A 118 -3.66 -3.53 18.30
C ILE A 118 -4.92 -3.53 19.17
N TRP A 119 -5.59 -4.68 19.21
CA TRP A 119 -6.67 -4.93 20.14
C TRP A 119 -6.60 -6.37 20.65
N GLN A 120 -7.25 -6.63 21.75
CA GLN A 120 -7.36 -7.99 22.30
C GLN A 120 -8.75 -8.52 22.06
N GLN A 121 -8.86 -9.76 21.56
CA GLN A 121 -10.11 -10.44 21.32
C GLN A 121 -10.08 -11.83 21.96
N ARG A 122 -11.11 -12.14 22.75
CA ARG A 122 -11.33 -13.49 23.26
C ARG A 122 -12.12 -14.30 22.25
N PHE A 123 -11.64 -15.47 21.88
CA PHE A 123 -12.32 -16.43 21.04
C PHE A 123 -12.86 -17.58 21.90
N PRO A 124 -14.15 -17.58 22.28
CA PRO A 124 -14.73 -18.67 23.07
C PRO A 124 -14.79 -19.97 22.25
N ALA A 125 -14.51 -21.11 22.89
CA ALA A 125 -14.59 -22.37 22.22
C ALA A 125 -16.03 -22.66 21.72
N GLY A 126 -16.16 -23.18 20.50
CA GLY A 126 -17.45 -23.54 19.90
C GLY A 126 -18.37 -22.38 19.55
N LYS A 127 -17.87 -21.14 19.55
CA LYS A 127 -18.63 -19.97 19.12
C LYS A 127 -18.00 -19.35 17.85
N GLU A 128 -18.85 -18.99 16.92
CA GLU A 128 -18.48 -18.14 15.80
C GLU A 128 -18.32 -16.71 16.27
N ILE A 129 -17.32 -16.01 15.76
CA ILE A 129 -17.07 -14.58 15.96
C ILE A 129 -16.92 -13.95 14.60
N VAL A 130 -17.68 -12.88 14.34
CA VAL A 130 -17.59 -12.09 13.12
C VAL A 130 -16.75 -10.85 13.38
N ILE A 131 -15.60 -10.76 12.72
CA ILE A 131 -14.73 -9.56 12.74
C ILE A 131 -14.90 -8.83 11.41
N HIS A 132 -15.26 -7.54 11.48
CA HIS A 132 -15.32 -6.69 10.30
C HIS A 132 -14.31 -5.55 10.43
N HIS A 133 -13.50 -5.38 9.39
CA HIS A 133 -12.59 -4.26 9.23
C HIS A 133 -12.97 -3.45 8.00
N SER A 134 -12.97 -2.13 8.15
CA SER A 134 -13.09 -1.20 7.04
C SER A 134 -11.99 -0.15 7.18
N TYR A 135 -11.21 0.04 6.15
CA TYR A 135 -10.14 1.03 6.14
C TYR A 135 -9.84 1.49 4.71
N THR A 136 -9.20 2.63 4.58
CA THR A 136 -8.66 3.10 3.31
C THR A 136 -7.20 2.65 3.23
N PRO A 137 -6.85 1.71 2.33
CA PRO A 137 -5.48 1.24 2.20
C PRO A 137 -4.58 2.32 1.60
N SER A 138 -3.30 2.24 1.93
CA SER A 138 -2.27 2.98 1.22
C SER A 138 -2.21 2.48 -0.23
N LYS A 139 -2.29 3.41 -1.17
CA LYS A 139 -2.14 3.15 -2.60
C LYS A 139 -0.88 3.88 -3.05
N SER A 140 0.13 3.14 -3.52
CA SER A 140 1.27 3.76 -4.18
C SER A 140 0.85 4.26 -5.55
N THR A 141 1.28 5.46 -5.89
CA THR A 141 1.09 6.06 -7.21
C THR A 141 2.40 6.68 -7.66
N GLY A 142 2.57 6.94 -8.93
CA GLY A 142 3.75 7.58 -9.48
C GLY A 142 3.38 8.58 -10.57
N VAL A 143 4.40 9.04 -11.29
CA VAL A 143 4.20 9.86 -12.48
C VAL A 143 3.41 9.02 -13.50
N PRO A 144 2.38 9.60 -14.14
CA PRO A 144 1.67 8.94 -15.23
C PRO A 144 2.64 8.47 -16.33
N ASP A 145 2.32 7.37 -16.96
CA ASP A 145 3.22 6.72 -17.93
C ASP A 145 2.54 6.52 -19.28
N SER A 146 3.32 6.27 -20.33
CA SER A 146 2.80 5.95 -21.66
C SER A 146 2.38 4.48 -21.74
N LEU A 147 1.50 4.17 -22.70
CA LEU A 147 1.10 2.79 -22.96
C LEU A 147 2.32 1.90 -23.30
N ASP A 148 3.25 2.42 -24.09
CA ASP A 148 4.43 1.64 -24.52
C ASP A 148 5.32 1.29 -23.34
N SER A 149 5.53 2.21 -22.41
CA SER A 149 6.24 1.96 -21.16
C SER A 149 5.54 0.91 -20.29
N LEU A 150 4.22 1.03 -20.13
CA LEU A 150 3.43 0.08 -19.33
C LEU A 150 3.37 -1.33 -19.95
N LEU A 151 3.48 -1.44 -21.26
CA LEU A 151 3.50 -2.73 -21.97
C LEU A 151 4.92 -3.30 -22.17
N GLY A 152 5.95 -2.50 -21.87
CA GLY A 152 7.36 -2.89 -21.96
C GLY A 152 7.79 -3.85 -20.86
N ASP A 153 8.93 -4.51 -21.07
CA ASP A 153 9.38 -5.65 -20.27
C ASP A 153 9.77 -5.33 -18.81
N GLU A 154 9.97 -4.05 -18.46
CA GLU A 154 10.60 -3.71 -17.18
C GLU A 154 9.62 -3.70 -15.97
N LEU A 155 8.34 -3.44 -16.17
CA LEU A 155 7.41 -3.25 -15.05
C LEU A 155 6.14 -4.12 -15.10
N GLY A 156 5.77 -4.66 -16.24
CA GLY A 156 4.39 -5.09 -16.40
C GLY A 156 4.16 -6.53 -16.82
N ASP A 157 5.16 -7.25 -17.26
CA ASP A 157 4.91 -8.49 -17.98
C ASP A 157 4.42 -9.65 -17.12
N GLN A 158 4.71 -9.65 -15.83
CA GLN A 158 4.40 -10.78 -14.96
C GLN A 158 2.88 -10.97 -14.69
N CYS A 159 2.07 -9.91 -14.81
CA CYS A 159 0.64 -9.94 -14.47
C CYS A 159 -0.29 -9.56 -15.62
N LEU A 160 0.25 -9.06 -16.75
CA LEU A 160 -0.55 -8.61 -17.88
C LEU A 160 -1.03 -9.80 -18.72
N THR A 161 -2.31 -10.07 -18.68
CA THR A 161 -2.97 -11.02 -19.58
C THR A 161 -3.25 -10.37 -20.95
N ALA A 162 -3.56 -11.18 -21.96
CA ALA A 162 -4.01 -10.65 -23.26
C ALA A 162 -5.25 -9.74 -23.13
N ALA A 163 -6.15 -10.06 -22.18
CA ALA A 163 -7.35 -9.26 -21.93
C ALA A 163 -6.99 -7.89 -21.30
N THR A 164 -6.10 -7.87 -20.31
CA THR A 164 -5.68 -6.62 -19.66
C THR A 164 -4.83 -5.76 -20.59
N ARG A 165 -3.96 -6.34 -21.42
CA ARG A 165 -3.24 -5.62 -22.49
C ARG A 165 -4.20 -4.97 -23.49
N LYS A 166 -5.28 -5.68 -23.88
CA LYS A 166 -6.32 -5.11 -24.72
C LYS A 166 -7.05 -3.97 -24.02
N ALA A 167 -7.39 -4.11 -22.74
CA ALA A 167 -8.06 -3.08 -21.96
C ALA A 167 -7.18 -1.82 -21.80
N LEU A 168 -5.89 -1.96 -21.57
CA LEU A 168 -4.94 -0.83 -21.53
C LEU A 168 -4.88 -0.08 -22.86
N LYS A 169 -4.88 -0.79 -24.00
CA LYS A 169 -4.96 -0.17 -25.34
C LYS A 169 -6.27 0.61 -25.53
N GLN A 170 -7.37 0.08 -25.01
CA GLN A 170 -8.67 0.77 -25.07
C GLN A 170 -8.68 2.01 -24.17
N LEU A 171 -8.12 1.92 -22.97
CA LEU A 171 -7.95 3.06 -22.07
C LEU A 171 -7.13 4.16 -22.76
N ASP A 172 -5.95 3.82 -23.29
CA ASP A 172 -5.09 4.77 -24.00
C ASP A 172 -5.84 5.46 -25.16
N ALA A 173 -6.51 4.69 -26.00
CA ALA A 173 -7.30 5.22 -27.11
C ALA A 173 -8.45 6.14 -26.66
N GLY A 174 -8.99 5.93 -25.47
CA GLY A 174 -10.09 6.72 -24.89
C GLY A 174 -9.64 8.04 -24.25
N ILE A 175 -8.37 8.18 -23.89
CA ILE A 175 -7.82 9.40 -23.27
C ILE A 175 -7.77 10.53 -24.31
N LYS A 176 -8.46 11.61 -23.98
CA LYS A 176 -8.62 12.77 -24.91
C LYS A 176 -7.38 13.66 -24.95
N TYR A 177 -6.74 13.85 -23.80
CA TYR A 177 -5.55 14.70 -23.69
C TYR A 177 -4.31 13.88 -24.00
N LYS A 178 -3.61 14.27 -25.07
CA LYS A 178 -2.38 13.63 -25.52
C LYS A 178 -1.22 14.59 -25.39
N ASN A 179 -0.03 14.05 -25.13
CA ASN A 179 1.23 14.77 -25.17
C ASN A 179 1.55 15.21 -26.60
N GLU A 180 2.59 16.04 -26.77
CA GLU A 180 3.05 16.51 -28.07
C GLU A 180 3.46 15.37 -29.02
N ASP A 181 3.94 14.25 -28.47
CA ASP A 181 4.31 13.04 -29.20
C ASP A 181 3.12 12.12 -29.53
N GLY A 182 1.91 12.51 -29.12
CA GLY A 182 0.67 11.74 -29.31
C GLY A 182 0.43 10.66 -28.26
N SER A 183 1.31 10.46 -27.28
CA SER A 183 1.10 9.52 -26.18
C SER A 183 0.06 10.03 -25.18
N ALA A 184 -0.65 9.13 -24.50
CA ALA A 184 -1.49 9.48 -23.36
C ALA A 184 -0.70 9.36 -22.05
N ASN A 185 -1.11 10.14 -21.06
CA ASN A 185 -0.66 9.98 -19.68
C ASN A 185 -1.61 9.05 -18.93
N ILE A 186 -1.22 7.80 -18.80
CA ILE A 186 -1.98 6.80 -18.05
C ILE A 186 -1.55 6.88 -16.59
N GLY A 187 -2.47 7.27 -15.73
CA GLY A 187 -2.26 7.22 -14.28
C GLY A 187 -2.24 5.79 -13.80
N TRP A 188 -1.43 5.51 -12.82
CA TRP A 188 -1.37 4.18 -12.22
C TRP A 188 -1.38 4.24 -10.70
N GLY A 189 -1.81 3.15 -10.10
CA GLY A 189 -1.74 2.95 -8.66
C GLY A 189 -1.53 1.48 -8.34
N TYR A 190 -0.85 1.22 -7.24
CA TYR A 190 -0.52 -0.10 -6.75
C TYR A 190 -1.04 -0.29 -5.33
N LEU A 191 -1.64 -1.44 -5.09
CA LEU A 191 -2.08 -1.89 -3.78
C LEU A 191 -1.62 -3.33 -3.59
N GLY A 192 -0.86 -3.57 -2.54
CA GLY A 192 -0.56 -4.93 -2.13
C GLY A 192 -1.34 -5.34 -0.88
N TYR A 193 -1.68 -6.60 -0.77
CA TYR A 193 -2.35 -7.18 0.39
C TYR A 193 -1.72 -8.52 0.77
N ILE A 194 -1.34 -8.66 2.05
CA ILE A 194 -0.71 -9.89 2.53
C ILE A 194 -1.78 -10.94 2.83
N LEU A 195 -1.87 -11.96 1.97
CA LEU A 195 -2.75 -13.11 2.16
C LEU A 195 -2.06 -14.26 2.90
N LYS A 196 -0.74 -14.38 2.77
CA LYS A 196 0.05 -15.51 3.34
C LYS A 196 -0.09 -15.67 4.85
N THR A 197 -0.52 -14.63 5.56
CA THR A 197 -0.80 -14.73 7.00
C THR A 197 -1.93 -15.70 7.33
N GLY A 198 -2.83 -15.97 6.39
CA GLY A 198 -3.84 -17.00 6.50
C GLY A 198 -3.26 -18.41 6.69
N ALA A 199 -2.03 -18.65 6.23
CA ALA A 199 -1.32 -19.92 6.44
C ALA A 199 -0.97 -20.18 7.93
N ASN A 200 -1.01 -19.17 8.80
CA ASN A 200 -0.82 -19.30 10.23
C ASN A 200 -2.07 -19.77 10.99
N TRP A 201 -3.22 -19.86 10.31
CA TRP A 201 -4.44 -20.36 10.89
C TRP A 201 -4.37 -21.89 11.06
N LYS A 202 -5.31 -22.45 11.83
CA LYS A 202 -5.40 -23.90 12.00
C LYS A 202 -5.44 -24.58 10.63
N GLU A 203 -4.50 -25.49 10.38
CA GLU A 203 -4.34 -26.20 9.10
C GLU A 203 -3.90 -25.32 7.91
N GLY A 204 -3.64 -24.02 8.13
CA GLY A 204 -3.24 -23.10 7.07
C GLY A 204 -4.32 -22.89 6.00
N VAL A 205 -5.59 -23.10 6.34
CA VAL A 205 -6.70 -23.09 5.38
C VAL A 205 -7.78 -22.12 5.81
N ILE A 206 -8.28 -21.34 4.86
CA ILE A 206 -9.48 -20.50 5.00
C ILE A 206 -10.66 -21.30 4.44
N GLY A 207 -11.65 -21.63 5.27
CA GLY A 207 -12.78 -22.48 4.90
C GLY A 207 -13.59 -21.97 3.71
N ASP A 208 -13.98 -20.70 3.76
CA ASP A 208 -14.63 -19.98 2.67
C ASP A 208 -13.93 -18.64 2.43
N PHE A 209 -13.28 -18.49 1.28
CA PHE A 209 -12.60 -17.26 0.88
C PHE A 209 -13.35 -16.59 -0.26
N THR A 210 -13.60 -15.29 -0.13
CA THR A 210 -14.14 -14.46 -1.21
C THR A 210 -13.33 -13.17 -1.32
N LEU A 211 -12.74 -12.95 -2.48
CA LEU A 211 -12.09 -11.70 -2.86
C LEU A 211 -13.00 -10.97 -3.84
N ARG A 212 -13.26 -9.68 -3.61
CA ARG A 212 -13.90 -8.78 -4.56
C ARG A 212 -13.05 -7.55 -4.75
N ILE A 213 -12.82 -7.19 -6.00
CA ILE A 213 -12.12 -5.97 -6.40
C ILE A 213 -13.12 -5.11 -7.14
N HIS A 214 -13.40 -3.92 -6.59
CA HIS A 214 -14.30 -2.96 -7.21
C HIS A 214 -13.49 -1.88 -7.94
N LYS A 215 -13.81 -1.66 -9.21
CA LYS A 215 -13.30 -0.58 -10.04
C LYS A 215 -13.98 0.74 -9.66
N LYS A 216 -13.27 1.84 -9.80
CA LYS A 216 -13.84 3.19 -9.63
C LYS A 216 -14.93 3.46 -10.68
N ASP A 217 -14.65 3.08 -11.92
CA ASP A 217 -15.55 3.22 -13.08
C ASP A 217 -15.22 2.14 -14.12
N GLU A 218 -15.99 2.08 -15.21
CA GLU A 218 -15.84 1.08 -16.26
C GLU A 218 -14.53 1.23 -17.06
N THR A 219 -13.96 2.44 -17.10
CA THR A 219 -12.73 2.73 -17.87
C THR A 219 -11.48 2.34 -17.11
N GLU A 220 -11.53 2.27 -15.78
CA GLU A 220 -10.41 1.82 -14.96
C GLU A 220 -10.01 0.39 -15.31
N VAL A 221 -8.74 0.17 -15.59
CA VAL A 221 -8.19 -1.15 -15.85
C VAL A 221 -7.53 -1.68 -14.58
N VAL A 222 -8.03 -2.81 -14.08
CA VAL A 222 -7.50 -3.50 -12.90
C VAL A 222 -6.70 -4.71 -13.34
N VAL A 223 -5.46 -4.79 -12.89
CA VAL A 223 -4.53 -5.89 -13.16
C VAL A 223 -4.13 -6.54 -11.85
N PRO A 224 -4.83 -7.58 -11.42
CA PRO A 224 -4.42 -8.35 -10.25
C PRO A 224 -3.26 -9.29 -10.58
N CYS A 225 -2.17 -9.19 -9.81
CA CYS A 225 -1.11 -10.17 -9.75
C CYS A 225 -1.54 -11.25 -8.75
N PHE A 226 -2.31 -12.21 -9.23
CA PHE A 226 -2.94 -13.24 -8.42
C PHE A 226 -3.14 -14.49 -9.28
N ASN A 227 -2.55 -15.60 -8.88
CA ASN A 227 -2.50 -16.82 -9.70
C ASN A 227 -3.87 -17.52 -9.88
N TYR A 228 -4.90 -17.00 -9.25
CA TYR A 228 -6.24 -17.56 -9.32
C TYR A 228 -7.15 -16.72 -10.22
N PRO A 229 -7.99 -17.35 -11.05
CA PRO A 229 -8.82 -16.62 -12.01
C PRO A 229 -9.93 -15.82 -11.33
N LEU A 230 -9.90 -14.49 -11.51
CA LEU A 230 -11.02 -13.62 -11.13
C LEU A 230 -12.06 -13.61 -12.26
N LYS A 231 -13.32 -13.64 -11.89
CA LYS A 231 -14.46 -13.52 -12.80
C LYS A 231 -15.07 -12.13 -12.67
N GLN A 232 -15.36 -11.50 -13.80
CA GLN A 232 -16.16 -10.30 -13.80
C GLN A 232 -17.63 -10.70 -13.53
N ILE A 233 -18.20 -10.24 -12.42
CA ILE A 233 -19.57 -10.53 -12.01
C ILE A 233 -20.55 -9.41 -12.35
N ASP A 234 -20.05 -8.19 -12.52
CA ASP A 234 -20.73 -7.00 -13.05
C ASP A 234 -19.69 -6.06 -13.70
N PRO A 235 -20.08 -4.95 -14.37
CA PRO A 235 -19.14 -4.05 -15.05
C PRO A 235 -18.01 -3.50 -14.17
N LEU A 236 -18.24 -3.39 -12.86
CA LEU A 236 -17.30 -2.78 -11.92
C LEU A 236 -16.65 -3.77 -10.95
N THR A 237 -17.05 -5.06 -10.96
CA THR A 237 -16.63 -6.00 -9.93
C THR A 237 -15.97 -7.25 -10.49
N LEU A 238 -14.75 -7.50 -10.05
CA LEU A 238 -14.06 -8.78 -10.21
C LEU A 238 -14.22 -9.60 -8.93
N GLU A 239 -14.50 -10.89 -9.04
CA GLU A 239 -14.68 -11.79 -7.91
C GLU A 239 -13.90 -13.09 -8.08
N PHE A 240 -13.27 -13.54 -6.99
CA PHE A 240 -12.75 -14.91 -6.82
C PHE A 240 -13.36 -15.52 -5.58
N LYS A 241 -13.76 -16.79 -5.67
CA LYS A 241 -14.28 -17.59 -4.55
C LYS A 241 -13.65 -18.96 -4.53
N GLN A 242 -13.23 -19.39 -3.35
CA GLN A 242 -12.73 -20.74 -3.15
C GLN A 242 -13.04 -21.25 -1.75
N LYS A 243 -13.47 -22.50 -1.68
CA LYS A 243 -13.55 -23.24 -0.41
C LYS A 243 -12.21 -23.89 -0.09
N ASN A 244 -11.90 -23.97 1.19
CA ASN A 244 -10.63 -24.53 1.69
C ASN A 244 -9.43 -23.88 1.00
N PHE A 245 -9.47 -22.55 0.89
CA PHE A 245 -8.42 -21.76 0.27
C PHE A 245 -7.16 -21.75 1.13
N LYS A 246 -6.05 -22.14 0.55
CA LYS A 246 -4.72 -22.04 1.17
C LYS A 246 -3.95 -20.93 0.49
N PRO A 247 -3.77 -19.77 1.14
CA PRO A 247 -3.03 -18.66 0.53
C PRO A 247 -1.54 -19.01 0.49
N ASP A 248 -1.00 -19.12 -0.71
CA ASP A 248 0.43 -19.41 -1.00
C ASP A 248 1.18 -18.17 -1.52
N GLU A 249 0.45 -17.13 -1.89
CA GLU A 249 0.97 -15.85 -2.35
C GLU A 249 0.27 -14.67 -1.71
N ASN A 250 0.84 -13.47 -1.87
CA ASN A 250 0.18 -12.21 -1.55
C ASN A 250 -0.64 -11.75 -2.76
N LEU A 251 -1.52 -10.79 -2.54
CA LEU A 251 -2.30 -10.16 -3.60
C LEU A 251 -1.71 -8.79 -3.90
N ASP A 252 -1.26 -8.61 -5.12
CA ASP A 252 -0.83 -7.33 -5.64
C ASP A 252 -1.79 -6.88 -6.74
N ILE A 253 -2.22 -5.61 -6.71
CA ILE A 253 -3.22 -5.10 -7.64
C ILE A 253 -2.71 -3.79 -8.23
N HIS A 254 -2.64 -3.72 -9.55
CA HIS A 254 -2.40 -2.49 -10.28
C HIS A 254 -3.71 -1.92 -10.81
N PHE A 255 -3.84 -0.62 -10.72
CA PHE A 255 -4.97 0.16 -11.22
C PHE A 255 -4.43 1.16 -12.25
N TYR A 256 -5.04 1.21 -13.43
CA TYR A 256 -4.69 2.14 -14.48
C TYR A 256 -5.91 2.96 -14.87
N TYR A 257 -5.73 4.26 -15.04
CA TYR A 257 -6.81 5.19 -15.26
C TYR A 257 -6.36 6.41 -16.07
N ASP A 258 -7.30 7.17 -16.60
CA ASP A 258 -7.03 8.47 -17.22
C ASP A 258 -6.56 9.45 -16.15
N SER A 259 -5.30 9.91 -16.23
CA SER A 259 -4.72 10.84 -15.25
C SER A 259 -5.18 12.29 -15.45
N SER A 260 -5.93 12.57 -16.50
CA SER A 260 -6.48 13.91 -16.79
C SER A 260 -7.83 14.18 -16.12
N LEU A 261 -8.40 13.16 -15.47
CA LEU A 261 -9.65 13.21 -14.70
C LEU A 261 -9.32 13.30 -13.21
#